data_48e4b2cdc17319ad36cc30fefef568d2
#
_entry.id   48e4b2cdc17319ad36cc30fefef568d2
#
_cell.length_a   1.000
_cell.length_b   1.000
_cell.length_c   1.000
_cell.angle_alpha   90.00
_cell.angle_beta   90.00
_cell.angle_gamma   90.00
#
_symmetry.space_group_name_H-M   'P 1'
#
loop_
_entity.id
_entity.type
_entity.pdbx_description
1 polymer ?
#
loop_
_entity_poly.entity_id
_entity_poly.type
_entity_poly.pdbx_seq_one_letter_code
_entity_poly.pdbx_strand_id
1 'polypeptide(L)'
;EIKTQITKRPFKKITLLNKLEITDNLYNSAVRGKLPKEIFSELIKTLGFSIDFQRELRKGDVFETLYSQKIDLITNEIIESNPIHYISASLKDNNLKFYRFTTKNGKSNFYDQDGKSSKKTLMKTPLNGARLSSGFGNRKHPILGFTKMHRGIDFAAPIGTPIFAAGDGIIEYSGWNGAYGKYIRIKHNSTFKTAYAHLSKIYKKRGTRIKQGDIIGTLGSTGRSTGPHLHYEILIGGRQVNPLRIKLPSGKNIPKNELDNFYKKQEVINSKIYAMRNKIKNNEFAYLKNLNKN
;
A
#
# COMPACT_ATOMS: atom_id res chain seq x y z
N GLU A 1 -27.25 3.51 -43.50
CA GLU A 1 -27.12 2.45 -42.45
C GLU A 1 -25.69 2.31 -42.03
N ILE A 2 -25.42 2.52 -40.73
CA ILE A 2 -24.10 2.28 -40.12
C ILE A 2 -24.02 0.79 -39.79
N LYS A 3 -23.19 0.04 -40.57
CA LYS A 3 -22.88 -1.36 -40.25
C LYS A 3 -21.73 -1.43 -39.24
N THR A 4 -21.99 -1.93 -38.05
CA THR A 4 -20.95 -2.17 -37.03
C THR A 4 -20.49 -3.63 -37.12
N GLN A 5 -19.20 -3.84 -37.22
CA GLN A 5 -18.59 -5.16 -37.14
C GLN A 5 -17.67 -5.27 -35.96
N ILE A 6 -17.87 -6.27 -35.08
CA ILE A 6 -16.98 -6.58 -33.99
C ILE A 6 -15.81 -7.40 -34.50
N THR A 7 -14.60 -6.81 -34.54
CA THR A 7 -13.37 -7.51 -34.92
C THR A 7 -12.51 -7.76 -33.65
N LYS A 8 -11.97 -8.99 -33.54
CA LYS A 8 -11.00 -9.30 -32.50
C LYS A 8 -9.66 -8.62 -32.83
N ARG A 9 -9.20 -7.74 -31.97
CA ARG A 9 -7.94 -7.05 -32.15
C ARG A 9 -6.78 -7.93 -31.68
N PRO A 10 -5.80 -8.27 -32.52
CA PRO A 10 -4.67 -9.10 -32.10
C PRO A 10 -3.76 -8.33 -31.15
N PHE A 11 -3.30 -9.00 -30.10
CA PHE A 11 -2.36 -8.42 -29.14
C PHE A 11 -1.24 -9.39 -28.79
N LYS A 12 -0.09 -8.85 -28.40
CA LYS A 12 1.04 -9.58 -27.84
C LYS A 12 1.13 -9.32 -26.33
N LYS A 13 1.30 -10.37 -25.55
CA LYS A 13 1.59 -10.26 -24.11
C LYS A 13 3.09 -10.37 -23.89
N ILE A 14 3.69 -9.35 -23.28
CA ILE A 14 5.09 -9.34 -22.89
C ILE A 14 5.21 -9.24 -21.37
N THR A 15 6.33 -9.70 -20.83
CA THR A 15 6.67 -9.55 -19.42
C THR A 15 7.88 -8.64 -19.31
N LEU A 16 7.85 -7.67 -18.42
CA LEU A 16 8.87 -6.66 -18.22
C LEU A 16 9.35 -6.67 -16.78
N LEU A 17 10.66 -6.53 -16.59
CA LEU A 17 11.28 -6.26 -15.31
C LEU A 17 11.69 -4.78 -15.29
N ASN A 18 11.05 -3.99 -14.43
CA ASN A 18 11.38 -2.59 -14.21
C ASN A 18 12.16 -2.46 -12.91
N LYS A 19 13.23 -1.68 -12.92
CA LYS A 19 14.06 -1.33 -11.75
C LYS A 19 14.00 0.17 -11.56
N LEU A 20 13.62 0.60 -10.35
CA LEU A 20 13.59 2.01 -9.93
C LEU A 20 14.61 2.21 -8.82
N GLU A 21 15.49 3.15 -8.99
CA GLU A 21 16.35 3.65 -7.92
C GLU A 21 15.84 5.01 -7.44
N ILE A 22 15.77 5.18 -6.13
CA ILE A 22 15.31 6.44 -5.52
C ILE A 22 16.46 7.46 -5.56
N THR A 23 16.26 8.54 -6.29
CA THR A 23 17.22 9.66 -6.37
C THR A 23 16.76 10.88 -5.58
N ASP A 24 15.45 11.14 -5.55
CA ASP A 24 14.79 12.23 -4.84
C ASP A 24 13.55 11.73 -4.09
N ASN A 25 12.49 11.40 -4.80
CA ASN A 25 11.28 10.79 -4.26
C ASN A 25 10.77 9.67 -5.16
N LEU A 26 9.92 8.82 -4.59
CA LEU A 26 9.43 7.62 -5.28
C LEU A 26 8.60 7.95 -6.54
N TYR A 27 7.79 9.01 -6.50
CA TYR A 27 6.95 9.40 -7.65
C TYR A 27 7.82 9.85 -8.83
N ASN A 28 8.76 10.77 -8.61
CA ASN A 28 9.65 11.25 -9.66
C ASN A 28 10.53 10.12 -10.22
N SER A 29 11.00 9.23 -9.35
CA SER A 29 11.77 8.06 -9.78
C SER A 29 10.93 7.12 -10.65
N ALA A 30 9.64 6.92 -10.32
CA ALA A 30 8.71 6.12 -11.14
C ALA A 30 8.45 6.76 -12.52
N VAL A 31 8.29 8.09 -12.57
CA VAL A 31 8.13 8.82 -13.83
C VAL A 31 9.37 8.70 -14.71
N ARG A 32 10.57 8.92 -14.15
CA ARG A 32 11.85 8.75 -14.88
C ARG A 32 12.06 7.31 -15.35
N GLY A 33 11.72 6.34 -14.49
CA GLY A 33 11.79 4.91 -14.82
C GLY A 33 10.67 4.43 -15.75
N LYS A 34 9.82 5.34 -16.24
CA LYS A 34 8.69 5.05 -17.15
C LYS A 34 7.79 3.92 -16.64
N LEU A 35 7.62 3.84 -15.31
CA LEU A 35 6.72 2.85 -14.70
C LEU A 35 5.26 3.25 -14.98
N PRO A 36 4.43 2.37 -15.56
CA PRO A 36 3.02 2.69 -15.81
C PRO A 36 2.27 3.05 -14.53
N LYS A 37 1.33 4.00 -14.60
CA LYS A 37 0.59 4.52 -13.43
C LYS A 37 -0.15 3.43 -12.66
N GLU A 38 -0.71 2.45 -13.35
CA GLU A 38 -1.43 1.32 -12.76
C GLU A 38 -0.49 0.43 -11.95
N ILE A 39 0.71 0.18 -12.50
CA ILE A 39 1.78 -0.59 -11.84
C ILE A 39 2.30 0.17 -10.62
N PHE A 40 2.54 1.48 -10.76
CA PHE A 40 2.95 2.33 -9.65
C PHE A 40 1.92 2.34 -8.51
N SER A 41 0.63 2.52 -8.84
CA SER A 41 -0.45 2.51 -7.85
C SER A 41 -0.55 1.18 -7.09
N GLU A 42 -0.41 0.05 -7.79
CA GLU A 42 -0.45 -1.26 -7.17
C GLU A 42 0.80 -1.53 -6.30
N LEU A 43 1.99 -1.07 -6.73
CA LEU A 43 3.23 -1.12 -5.95
C LEU A 43 3.05 -0.38 -4.62
N ILE A 44 2.61 0.89 -4.65
CA ILE A 44 2.36 1.70 -3.45
C ILE A 44 1.35 1.02 -2.53
N LYS A 45 0.23 0.57 -3.07
CA LYS A 45 -0.81 -0.14 -2.30
C LYS A 45 -0.28 -1.41 -1.64
N THR A 46 0.56 -2.17 -2.32
CA THR A 46 1.10 -3.44 -1.80
C THR A 46 2.15 -3.21 -0.72
N LEU A 47 3.09 -2.30 -0.96
CA LEU A 47 4.19 -2.03 -0.04
C LEU A 47 3.81 -1.12 1.13
N GLY A 48 2.77 -0.30 1.00
CA GLY A 48 2.32 0.64 2.04
C GLY A 48 1.86 -0.02 3.34
N PHE A 49 1.68 -1.34 3.37
CA PHE A 49 1.49 -2.10 4.60
C PHE A 49 2.81 -2.42 5.32
N SER A 50 3.93 -2.33 4.64
CA SER A 50 5.25 -2.73 5.14
C SER A 50 6.25 -1.59 5.18
N ILE A 51 6.07 -0.54 4.37
CA ILE A 51 6.97 0.61 4.25
C ILE A 51 6.20 1.89 4.56
N ASP A 52 6.76 2.74 5.40
CA ASP A 52 6.36 4.14 5.51
C ASP A 52 7.16 4.95 4.48
N PHE A 53 6.57 5.18 3.31
CA PHE A 53 7.21 5.88 2.19
C PHE A 53 7.67 7.31 2.51
N GLN A 54 7.15 7.92 3.57
CA GLN A 54 7.54 9.27 3.96
C GLN A 54 8.75 9.30 4.90
N ARG A 55 9.01 8.20 5.59
CA ARG A 55 10.02 8.15 6.66
C ARG A 55 11.15 7.18 6.40
N GLU A 56 10.85 6.07 5.73
CA GLU A 56 11.80 4.98 5.56
C GLU A 56 12.58 5.07 4.26
N LEU A 57 12.06 5.80 3.24
CA LEU A 57 12.75 5.91 1.95
C LEU A 57 14.01 6.78 2.03
N ARG A 58 15.06 6.29 1.38
CA ARG A 58 16.35 6.98 1.23
C ARG A 58 16.79 6.98 -0.23
N LYS A 59 17.63 7.96 -0.57
CA LYS A 59 18.35 7.95 -1.85
C LYS A 59 19.19 6.67 -1.94
N GLY A 60 19.12 5.99 -3.10
CA GLY A 60 19.78 4.71 -3.35
C GLY A 60 18.92 3.48 -3.05
N ASP A 61 17.74 3.62 -2.41
CA ASP A 61 16.81 2.52 -2.27
C ASP A 61 16.32 2.05 -3.65
N VAL A 62 16.14 0.73 -3.82
CA VAL A 62 15.81 0.12 -5.10
C VAL A 62 14.51 -0.65 -5.03
N PHE A 63 13.63 -0.41 -5.99
CA PHE A 63 12.41 -1.17 -6.20
C PHE A 63 12.49 -1.92 -7.53
N GLU A 64 12.03 -3.18 -7.54
CA GLU A 64 11.87 -3.93 -8.77
C GLU A 64 10.44 -4.45 -8.89
N THR A 65 9.91 -4.40 -10.11
CA THR A 65 8.59 -4.95 -10.44
C THR A 65 8.65 -5.80 -11.68
N LEU A 66 8.15 -7.04 -11.58
CA LEU A 66 7.90 -7.90 -12.74
C LEU A 66 6.43 -7.84 -13.07
N TYR A 67 6.06 -7.35 -14.26
CA TYR A 67 4.66 -7.20 -14.66
C TYR A 67 4.46 -7.55 -16.13
N SER A 68 3.21 -7.78 -16.52
CA SER A 68 2.84 -8.03 -17.90
C SER A 68 2.27 -6.79 -18.56
N GLN A 69 2.50 -6.65 -19.88
CA GLN A 69 1.82 -5.70 -20.75
C GLN A 69 1.17 -6.41 -21.92
N LYS A 70 0.02 -5.90 -22.35
CA LYS A 70 -0.59 -6.24 -23.64
C LYS A 70 -0.31 -5.10 -24.61
N ILE A 71 0.27 -5.43 -25.74
CA ILE A 71 0.60 -4.51 -26.83
C ILE A 71 -0.26 -4.86 -28.02
N ASP A 72 -0.95 -3.88 -28.57
CA ASP A 72 -1.69 -4.00 -29.82
C ASP A 72 -0.72 -4.26 -30.98
N LEU A 73 -0.99 -5.29 -31.78
CA LEU A 73 -0.11 -5.62 -32.90
C LEU A 73 -0.33 -4.73 -34.14
N ILE A 74 -1.40 -3.95 -34.18
CA ILE A 74 -1.71 -3.04 -35.29
C ILE A 74 -1.14 -1.66 -35.03
N THR A 75 -1.40 -1.08 -33.83
CA THR A 75 -0.96 0.29 -33.48
C THR A 75 0.36 0.32 -32.73
N ASN A 76 0.83 -0.82 -32.26
CA ASN A 76 1.99 -0.95 -31.36
C ASN A 76 1.85 -0.20 -30.03
N GLU A 77 0.62 0.15 -29.64
CA GLU A 77 0.31 0.83 -28.39
C GLU A 77 0.11 -0.13 -27.23
N ILE A 78 0.38 0.35 -26.01
CA ILE A 78 0.12 -0.42 -24.80
C ILE A 78 -1.38 -0.37 -24.50
N ILE A 79 -2.05 -1.53 -24.58
CA ILE A 79 -3.47 -1.66 -24.25
C ILE A 79 -3.66 -1.74 -22.74
N GLU A 80 -2.78 -2.48 -22.03
CA GLU A 80 -2.91 -2.76 -20.61
C GLU A 80 -1.54 -3.08 -20.00
N SER A 81 -1.28 -2.55 -18.83
CA SER A 81 -0.09 -2.85 -18.00
C SER A 81 -0.53 -3.52 -16.70
N ASN A 82 -0.80 -4.83 -16.73
CA ASN A 82 -1.28 -5.63 -15.60
C ASN A 82 -1.30 -7.13 -15.96
N PRO A 83 -1.14 -8.10 -15.02
CA PRO A 83 -0.87 -7.93 -13.59
C PRO A 83 0.62 -7.75 -13.25
N ILE A 84 0.89 -7.24 -12.06
CA ILE A 84 2.21 -7.39 -11.42
C ILE A 84 2.34 -8.82 -10.91
N HIS A 85 3.48 -9.47 -11.16
CA HIS A 85 3.79 -10.84 -10.71
C HIS A 85 4.69 -10.85 -9.47
N TYR A 86 5.59 -9.85 -9.37
CA TYR A 86 6.57 -9.73 -8.33
C TYR A 86 6.87 -8.27 -8.02
N ILE A 87 7.10 -7.99 -6.74
CA ILE A 87 7.56 -6.69 -6.23
C ILE A 87 8.68 -6.96 -5.25
N SER A 88 9.79 -6.23 -5.37
CA SER A 88 10.78 -6.12 -4.29
C SER A 88 11.08 -4.68 -3.94
N ALA A 89 11.51 -4.48 -2.70
CA ALA A 89 12.06 -3.24 -2.21
C ALA A 89 13.32 -3.55 -1.42
N SER A 90 14.46 -3.06 -1.90
CA SER A 90 15.75 -3.12 -1.21
C SER A 90 15.98 -1.77 -0.56
N LEU A 91 15.71 -1.68 0.73
CA LEU A 91 15.91 -0.50 1.57
C LEU A 91 17.18 -0.68 2.39
N LYS A 92 17.74 0.42 2.91
CA LYS A 92 18.95 0.39 3.74
C LYS A 92 18.90 -0.68 4.84
N ASP A 93 17.77 -0.76 5.54
CA ASP A 93 17.61 -1.58 6.75
C ASP A 93 16.63 -2.75 6.55
N ASN A 94 16.08 -2.93 5.35
CA ASN A 94 15.04 -3.93 5.11
C ASN A 94 14.97 -4.36 3.63
N ASN A 95 14.83 -5.67 3.40
CA ASN A 95 14.63 -6.24 2.08
C ASN A 95 13.30 -6.96 2.02
N LEU A 96 12.41 -6.50 1.18
CA LEU A 96 11.08 -7.07 0.99
C LEU A 96 10.97 -7.70 -0.38
N LYS A 97 10.31 -8.86 -0.44
CA LYS A 97 9.98 -9.55 -1.70
C LYS A 97 8.57 -10.10 -1.60
N PHE A 98 7.74 -9.79 -2.59
CA PHE A 98 6.36 -10.24 -2.64
C PHE A 98 6.05 -10.82 -4.01
N TYR A 99 5.34 -11.95 -4.01
CA TYR A 99 4.94 -12.71 -5.17
C TYR A 99 3.42 -12.75 -5.27
N ARG A 100 2.88 -12.49 -6.45
CA ARG A 100 1.44 -12.65 -6.69
C ARG A 100 1.08 -14.11 -6.78
N PHE A 101 0.12 -14.51 -5.97
CA PHE A 101 -0.45 -15.85 -6.00
C PHE A 101 -1.97 -15.79 -5.93
N THR A 102 -2.64 -16.65 -6.71
CA THR A 102 -4.08 -16.82 -6.67
C THR A 102 -4.37 -18.15 -6.01
N THR A 103 -5.03 -18.12 -4.87
CA THR A 103 -5.42 -19.31 -4.11
C THR A 103 -6.59 -20.03 -4.80
N LYS A 104 -6.84 -21.29 -4.46
CA LYS A 104 -7.92 -22.12 -5.03
C LYS A 104 -9.31 -21.49 -4.91
N ASN A 105 -9.53 -20.63 -3.92
CA ASN A 105 -10.77 -19.87 -3.76
C ASN A 105 -10.88 -18.64 -4.67
N GLY A 106 -10.00 -18.50 -5.68
CA GLY A 106 -9.99 -17.43 -6.68
C GLY A 106 -9.43 -16.08 -6.18
N LYS A 107 -8.98 -15.97 -4.92
CA LYS A 107 -8.43 -14.72 -4.40
C LYS A 107 -6.97 -14.55 -4.76
N SER A 108 -6.67 -13.50 -5.52
CA SER A 108 -5.32 -13.10 -5.88
C SER A 108 -4.79 -12.05 -4.91
N ASN A 109 -3.59 -12.27 -4.38
CA ASN A 109 -2.92 -11.34 -3.45
C ASN A 109 -1.40 -11.47 -3.57
N PHE A 110 -0.67 -10.58 -2.88
CA PHE A 110 0.77 -10.67 -2.74
C PHE A 110 1.15 -11.35 -1.43
N TYR A 111 2.16 -12.21 -1.50
CA TYR A 111 2.67 -12.96 -0.36
C TYR A 111 4.21 -12.88 -0.35
N ASP A 112 4.78 -12.86 0.85
CA ASP A 112 6.24 -12.92 1.02
C ASP A 112 6.80 -14.32 0.67
N GLN A 113 8.10 -14.49 0.87
CA GLN A 113 8.80 -15.74 0.54
C GLN A 113 8.26 -16.96 1.31
N ASP A 114 7.65 -16.75 2.48
CA ASP A 114 7.09 -17.78 3.36
C ASP A 114 5.58 -17.99 3.15
N GLY A 115 4.98 -17.31 2.16
CA GLY A 115 3.53 -17.37 1.92
C GLY A 115 2.70 -16.54 2.91
N LYS A 116 3.32 -15.60 3.66
CA LYS A 116 2.60 -14.67 4.53
C LYS A 116 2.09 -13.50 3.68
N SER A 117 0.84 -13.09 3.92
CA SER A 117 0.22 -12.00 3.17
C SER A 117 0.99 -10.67 3.32
N SER A 118 1.22 -9.96 2.20
CA SER A 118 1.73 -8.58 2.22
C SER A 118 0.78 -7.64 2.94
N LYS A 119 -0.52 -7.87 2.84
CA LYS A 119 -1.52 -7.10 3.57
C LYS A 119 -1.39 -7.39 5.05
N LYS A 120 -1.39 -6.35 5.87
CA LYS A 120 -1.53 -6.47 7.32
C LYS A 120 -3.01 -6.42 7.70
N THR A 121 -3.34 -6.97 8.86
CA THR A 121 -4.71 -6.91 9.38
C THR A 121 -5.22 -5.48 9.49
N LEU A 122 -4.33 -4.53 9.80
CA LEU A 122 -4.63 -3.11 9.90
C LEU A 122 -3.58 -2.27 9.17
N MET A 123 -4.02 -1.12 8.62
CA MET A 123 -3.12 -0.07 8.13
C MET A 123 -2.59 0.75 9.31
N LYS A 124 -1.30 1.07 9.31
CA LYS A 124 -0.71 2.00 10.27
C LYS A 124 -1.06 3.45 9.96
N THR A 125 -1.21 3.78 8.68
CA THR A 125 -1.55 5.13 8.18
C THR A 125 -2.80 5.03 7.32
N PRO A 126 -3.98 5.41 7.83
CA PRO A 126 -5.26 5.24 7.13
C PRO A 126 -5.64 6.41 6.22
N LEU A 127 -4.66 7.15 5.70
CA LEU A 127 -4.84 8.25 4.74
C LEU A 127 -3.56 8.45 3.92
N ASN A 128 -3.68 9.04 2.73
CA ASN A 128 -2.56 9.32 1.85
C ASN A 128 -2.04 10.75 2.04
N GLY A 129 -0.73 10.95 1.80
CA GLY A 129 -0.11 12.27 1.77
C GLY A 129 -0.06 13.03 3.10
N ALA A 130 -0.27 12.35 4.23
CA ALA A 130 -0.32 12.96 5.54
C ALA A 130 1.02 12.89 6.28
N ARG A 131 1.37 13.97 6.98
CA ARG A 131 2.53 14.02 7.86
C ARG A 131 2.12 13.64 9.28
N LEU A 132 2.88 12.76 9.94
CA LEU A 132 2.71 12.52 11.39
C LEU A 132 3.05 13.80 12.15
N SER A 133 2.07 14.40 12.78
CA SER A 133 2.21 15.64 13.53
C SER A 133 2.40 15.42 15.04
N SER A 134 1.88 14.28 15.58
CA SER A 134 2.08 13.95 16.99
C SER A 134 2.08 12.44 17.24
N GLY A 135 2.99 11.98 18.08
CA GLY A 135 3.14 10.59 18.49
C GLY A 135 2.24 10.19 19.65
N PHE A 136 2.22 8.89 19.94
CA PHE A 136 1.56 8.28 21.11
C PHE A 136 2.42 8.47 22.37
N GLY A 137 1.79 8.76 23.51
CA GLY A 137 2.46 8.83 24.81
C GLY A 137 2.20 10.13 25.57
N ASN A 138 2.88 10.29 26.70
CA ASN A 138 2.76 11.48 27.54
C ASN A 138 3.39 12.70 26.84
N ARG A 139 2.63 13.78 26.73
CA ARG A 139 3.08 15.06 26.17
C ARG A 139 2.38 16.24 26.84
N LYS A 140 3.01 17.41 26.81
CA LYS A 140 2.33 18.64 27.20
C LYS A 140 1.16 18.89 26.28
N HIS A 141 -0.04 19.01 26.85
CA HIS A 141 -1.26 19.17 26.05
C HIS A 141 -1.28 20.58 25.44
N PRO A 142 -1.44 20.75 24.12
CA PRO A 142 -1.27 22.05 23.46
C PRO A 142 -2.30 23.11 23.91
N ILE A 143 -3.49 22.68 24.37
CA ILE A 143 -4.55 23.58 24.85
C ILE A 143 -4.55 23.68 26.37
N LEU A 144 -4.36 22.55 27.09
CA LEU A 144 -4.54 22.49 28.55
C LEU A 144 -3.26 22.76 29.34
N GLY A 145 -2.11 22.79 28.68
CA GLY A 145 -0.83 23.17 29.30
C GLY A 145 -0.19 22.11 30.21
N PHE A 146 -0.93 21.14 30.72
CA PHE A 146 -0.41 20.07 31.60
C PHE A 146 -0.05 18.79 30.80
N THR A 147 0.76 17.93 31.40
CA THR A 147 1.14 16.65 30.78
C THR A 147 -0.08 15.72 30.71
N LYS A 148 -0.42 15.30 29.50
CA LYS A 148 -1.54 14.39 29.24
C LYS A 148 -1.12 13.25 28.32
N MET A 149 -1.65 12.06 28.63
CA MET A 149 -1.48 10.89 27.78
C MET A 149 -2.21 11.06 26.44
N HIS A 150 -1.45 11.07 25.35
CA HIS A 150 -1.98 11.02 23.99
C HIS A 150 -2.18 9.54 23.58
N ARG A 151 -3.43 9.11 23.49
CA ARG A 151 -3.81 7.71 23.32
C ARG A 151 -3.88 7.24 21.86
N GLY A 152 -3.41 8.07 20.93
CA GLY A 152 -3.36 7.81 19.50
C GLY A 152 -2.13 8.45 18.88
N ILE A 153 -2.19 8.60 17.57
CA ILE A 153 -1.25 9.39 16.77
C ILE A 153 -2.02 10.37 15.90
N ASP A 154 -1.41 11.53 15.63
CA ASP A 154 -2.06 12.56 14.83
C ASP A 154 -1.37 12.69 13.48
N PHE A 155 -2.17 12.68 12.42
CA PHE A 155 -1.75 12.90 11.05
C PHE A 155 -2.29 14.23 10.52
N ALA A 156 -1.42 15.18 10.24
CA ALA A 156 -1.77 16.47 9.63
C ALA A 156 -1.89 16.31 8.11
N ALA A 157 -3.01 16.78 7.55
CA ALA A 157 -3.29 16.88 6.12
C ALA A 157 -4.36 17.96 5.88
N PRO A 158 -4.60 18.39 4.64
CA PRO A 158 -5.67 19.32 4.31
C PRO A 158 -7.06 18.81 4.71
N ILE A 159 -7.96 19.72 5.11
CA ILE A 159 -9.38 19.39 5.37
C ILE A 159 -9.95 18.75 4.09
N GLY A 160 -10.75 17.71 4.27
CA GLY A 160 -11.35 16.98 3.13
C GLY A 160 -10.53 15.80 2.64
N THR A 161 -9.26 15.62 3.10
CA THR A 161 -8.46 14.44 2.77
C THR A 161 -9.22 13.15 3.09
N PRO A 162 -9.36 12.20 2.16
CA PRO A 162 -10.05 10.94 2.40
C PRO A 162 -9.40 10.11 3.51
N ILE A 163 -10.23 9.57 4.40
CA ILE A 163 -9.81 8.66 5.47
C ILE A 163 -10.32 7.27 5.13
N PHE A 164 -9.41 6.29 5.18
CA PHE A 164 -9.68 4.91 4.85
C PHE A 164 -9.91 4.05 6.09
N ALA A 165 -10.76 3.04 5.97
CA ALA A 165 -10.86 1.97 6.95
C ALA A 165 -9.52 1.23 7.06
N ALA A 166 -8.90 1.19 8.23
CA ALA A 166 -7.61 0.55 8.43
C ALA A 166 -7.64 -0.97 8.26
N GLY A 167 -8.80 -1.59 8.31
CA GLY A 167 -8.99 -3.03 8.14
C GLY A 167 -10.45 -3.39 7.83
N ASP A 168 -10.69 -4.63 7.42
CA ASP A 168 -12.04 -5.19 7.30
C ASP A 168 -12.74 -5.15 8.66
N GLY A 169 -14.04 -4.88 8.69
CA GLY A 169 -14.75 -4.85 9.97
C GLY A 169 -16.19 -4.35 9.88
N ILE A 170 -16.71 -3.97 11.04
CA ILE A 170 -18.05 -3.38 11.19
C ILE A 170 -17.89 -2.06 11.94
N ILE A 171 -18.59 -1.02 11.49
CA ILE A 171 -18.67 0.26 12.17
C ILE A 171 -19.39 0.06 13.51
N GLU A 172 -18.64 0.13 14.60
CA GLU A 172 -19.18 -0.02 15.95
C GLU A 172 -19.79 1.29 16.48
N TYR A 173 -19.20 2.43 16.08
CA TYR A 173 -19.66 3.76 16.43
C TYR A 173 -19.46 4.73 15.26
N SER A 174 -20.41 5.63 15.05
CA SER A 174 -20.36 6.67 14.03
C SER A 174 -21.20 7.85 14.48
N GLY A 175 -20.60 9.02 14.71
CA GLY A 175 -21.28 10.21 15.18
C GLY A 175 -20.38 11.15 15.96
N TRP A 176 -21.00 12.10 16.69
CA TRP A 176 -20.28 13.03 17.57
C TRP A 176 -19.90 12.35 18.88
N ASN A 177 -18.65 12.48 19.30
CA ASN A 177 -18.11 11.88 20.52
C ASN A 177 -17.29 12.89 21.35
N GLY A 178 -17.99 13.81 22.02
CA GLY A 178 -17.38 14.79 22.93
C GLY A 178 -16.17 15.50 22.34
N ALA A 179 -15.02 15.44 23.04
CA ALA A 179 -13.77 16.07 22.62
C ALA A 179 -13.20 15.53 21.31
N TYR A 180 -13.54 14.31 20.89
CA TYR A 180 -13.14 13.73 19.62
C TYR A 180 -13.88 14.33 18.41
N GLY A 181 -14.96 15.11 18.63
CA GLY A 181 -15.76 15.65 17.55
C GLY A 181 -16.48 14.56 16.75
N LYS A 182 -16.55 14.69 15.42
CA LYS A 182 -17.04 13.64 14.54
C LYS A 182 -16.06 12.47 14.54
N TYR A 183 -16.59 11.29 14.89
CA TYR A 183 -15.80 10.13 15.28
C TYR A 183 -16.38 8.84 14.67
N ILE A 184 -15.48 7.97 14.24
CA ILE A 184 -15.81 6.60 13.82
C ILE A 184 -14.95 5.63 14.65
N ARG A 185 -15.56 4.50 15.09
CA ARG A 185 -14.85 3.36 15.63
C ARG A 185 -15.23 2.10 14.87
N ILE A 186 -14.24 1.33 14.44
CA ILE A 186 -14.39 0.10 13.69
C ILE A 186 -13.98 -1.07 14.57
N LYS A 187 -14.82 -2.10 14.67
CA LYS A 187 -14.50 -3.40 15.23
C LYS A 187 -14.05 -4.33 14.11
N HIS A 188 -12.79 -4.71 14.09
CA HIS A 188 -12.22 -5.60 13.08
C HIS A 188 -12.41 -7.07 13.44
N ASN A 189 -12.24 -7.41 14.72
CA ASN A 189 -12.48 -8.75 15.28
C ASN A 189 -12.62 -8.63 16.81
N SER A 190 -12.51 -9.76 17.53
CA SER A 190 -12.58 -9.79 19.01
C SER A 190 -11.42 -9.02 19.67
N THR A 191 -10.27 -8.89 19.01
CA THR A 191 -9.05 -8.33 19.58
C THR A 191 -8.82 -6.88 19.14
N PHE A 192 -9.03 -6.56 17.85
CA PHE A 192 -8.63 -5.30 17.26
C PHE A 192 -9.81 -4.37 16.98
N LYS A 193 -9.65 -3.10 17.38
CA LYS A 193 -10.49 -1.98 16.95
C LYS A 193 -9.61 -0.83 16.48
N THR A 194 -10.13 0.04 15.63
CA THR A 194 -9.52 1.33 15.28
C THR A 194 -10.50 2.47 15.48
N ALA A 195 -9.95 3.65 15.76
CA ALA A 195 -10.75 4.84 15.96
C ALA A 195 -10.18 6.03 15.17
N TYR A 196 -11.09 6.88 14.71
CA TYR A 196 -10.84 8.01 13.81
C TYR A 196 -11.60 9.21 14.32
N ALA A 197 -10.89 10.27 14.70
CA ALA A 197 -11.49 11.46 15.29
C ALA A 197 -11.21 12.74 14.50
N HIS A 198 -11.87 13.81 14.89
CA HIS A 198 -11.81 15.16 14.31
C HIS A 198 -12.24 15.23 12.83
N LEU A 199 -13.11 14.30 12.39
CA LEU A 199 -13.58 14.21 11.01
C LEU A 199 -14.37 15.46 10.59
N SER A 200 -14.29 15.87 9.33
CA SER A 200 -15.19 16.88 8.74
C SER A 200 -16.50 16.27 8.28
N LYS A 201 -16.44 15.08 7.63
CA LYS A 201 -17.63 14.33 7.16
C LYS A 201 -17.49 12.86 7.53
N ILE A 202 -18.62 12.23 7.81
CA ILE A 202 -18.76 10.79 8.06
C ILE A 202 -19.60 10.19 6.92
N TYR A 203 -19.12 9.12 6.27
CA TYR A 203 -19.81 8.49 5.15
C TYR A 203 -20.44 7.14 5.50
N LYS A 204 -20.09 6.53 6.62
CA LYS A 204 -20.54 5.20 7.00
C LYS A 204 -21.27 5.23 8.35
N LYS A 205 -22.43 4.60 8.41
CA LYS A 205 -23.26 4.51 9.62
C LYS A 205 -22.86 3.31 10.49
N ARG A 206 -23.21 3.35 11.78
CA ARG A 206 -23.07 2.20 12.69
C ARG A 206 -23.72 0.94 12.08
N GLY A 207 -23.12 -0.20 12.26
CA GLY A 207 -23.56 -1.51 11.73
C GLY A 207 -23.11 -1.80 10.29
N THR A 208 -22.58 -0.80 9.54
CA THR A 208 -22.11 -1.01 8.17
C THR A 208 -20.88 -1.93 8.16
N ARG A 209 -20.90 -2.99 7.34
CA ARG A 209 -19.71 -3.78 7.00
C ARG A 209 -18.83 -3.00 6.03
N ILE A 210 -17.54 -2.99 6.30
CA ILE A 210 -16.54 -2.29 5.49
C ILE A 210 -15.36 -3.19 5.19
N LYS A 211 -14.65 -2.87 4.11
CA LYS A 211 -13.37 -3.50 3.74
C LYS A 211 -12.21 -2.54 4.00
N GLN A 212 -11.03 -3.09 4.22
CA GLN A 212 -9.81 -2.32 4.31
C GLN A 212 -9.62 -1.45 3.05
N GLY A 213 -9.37 -0.15 3.26
CA GLY A 213 -9.25 0.82 2.18
C GLY A 213 -10.56 1.50 1.74
N ASP A 214 -11.72 1.10 2.27
CA ASP A 214 -12.97 1.84 2.01
C ASP A 214 -12.88 3.23 2.60
N ILE A 215 -13.36 4.24 1.86
CA ILE A 215 -13.46 5.60 2.38
C ILE A 215 -14.60 5.66 3.42
N ILE A 216 -14.26 6.04 4.65
CA ILE A 216 -15.20 6.11 5.78
C ILE A 216 -15.60 7.52 6.14
N GLY A 217 -14.81 8.52 5.72
CA GLY A 217 -15.05 9.93 5.99
C GLY A 217 -13.92 10.79 5.45
N THR A 218 -13.88 12.04 5.86
CA THR A 218 -12.81 13.00 5.50
C THR A 218 -12.23 13.68 6.72
N LEU A 219 -10.93 14.00 6.64
CA LEU A 219 -10.19 14.73 7.65
C LEU A 219 -10.80 16.12 7.91
N GLY A 220 -10.80 16.53 9.16
CA GLY A 220 -11.32 17.81 9.60
C GLY A 220 -10.58 18.39 10.80
N SER A 221 -11.31 19.15 11.60
CA SER A 221 -10.83 19.78 12.86
C SER A 221 -11.99 19.94 13.84
N THR A 222 -12.90 18.96 13.90
CA THR A 222 -14.09 19.02 14.78
C THR A 222 -13.76 18.57 16.20
N GLY A 223 -14.53 19.01 17.19
CA GLY A 223 -14.27 18.75 18.60
C GLY A 223 -13.11 19.58 19.16
N ARG A 224 -12.33 19.01 20.08
CA ARG A 224 -11.19 19.72 20.68
C ARG A 224 -9.91 19.48 19.83
N SER A 225 -9.75 20.27 18.78
CA SER A 225 -8.66 20.23 17.84
C SER A 225 -8.04 21.62 17.68
N THR A 226 -6.71 21.71 17.53
CA THR A 226 -5.98 22.95 17.29
C THR A 226 -5.74 23.26 15.81
N GLY A 227 -6.10 22.34 14.93
CA GLY A 227 -5.93 22.48 13.49
C GLY A 227 -6.27 21.19 12.73
N PRO A 228 -6.28 21.23 11.40
CA PRO A 228 -6.66 20.07 10.60
C PRO A 228 -5.75 18.86 10.82
N HIS A 229 -6.31 17.79 11.38
CA HIS A 229 -5.61 16.51 11.55
C HIS A 229 -6.59 15.35 11.76
N LEU A 230 -6.13 14.15 11.49
CA LEU A 230 -6.76 12.91 11.92
C LEU A 230 -6.11 12.44 13.20
N HIS A 231 -6.88 12.30 14.29
CA HIS A 231 -6.46 11.53 15.44
C HIS A 231 -6.83 10.06 15.22
N TYR A 232 -5.82 9.18 15.19
CA TYR A 232 -5.96 7.76 14.89
C TYR A 232 -5.51 6.88 16.06
N GLU A 233 -6.38 5.96 16.47
CA GLU A 233 -6.10 5.01 17.54
C GLU A 233 -6.18 3.56 17.04
N ILE A 234 -5.31 2.70 17.58
CA ILE A 234 -5.45 1.24 17.53
C ILE A 234 -5.70 0.74 18.95
N LEU A 235 -6.73 -0.09 19.09
CA LEU A 235 -7.06 -0.70 20.37
C LEU A 235 -6.90 -2.22 20.27
N ILE A 236 -6.24 -2.81 21.27
CA ILE A 236 -6.10 -4.25 21.47
C ILE A 236 -6.78 -4.62 22.80
N GLY A 237 -7.73 -5.53 22.77
CA GLY A 237 -8.48 -5.89 23.97
C GLY A 237 -9.14 -4.70 24.67
N GLY A 238 -9.55 -3.67 23.90
CA GLY A 238 -10.16 -2.45 24.41
C GLY A 238 -9.19 -1.38 24.91
N ARG A 239 -7.87 -1.63 24.94
CA ARG A 239 -6.84 -0.66 25.38
C ARG A 239 -6.12 -0.06 24.19
N GLN A 240 -5.92 1.28 24.20
CA GLN A 240 -5.14 1.96 23.16
C GLN A 240 -3.67 1.55 23.25
N VAL A 241 -3.07 1.29 22.09
CA VAL A 241 -1.66 0.94 21.94
C VAL A 241 -0.97 1.90 20.97
N ASN A 242 0.34 1.98 21.02
CA ASN A 242 1.10 2.83 20.09
C ASN A 242 1.04 2.25 18.67
N PRO A 243 0.35 2.91 17.70
CA PRO A 243 0.20 2.42 16.34
C PRO A 243 1.53 2.26 15.59
N LEU A 244 2.56 3.02 15.96
CA LEU A 244 3.87 2.98 15.30
C LEU A 244 4.72 1.78 15.75
N ARG A 245 4.55 1.33 17.00
CA ARG A 245 5.37 0.26 17.61
C ARG A 245 4.75 -1.12 17.53
N ILE A 246 3.44 -1.20 17.27
CA ILE A 246 2.75 -2.47 17.21
C ILE A 246 3.20 -3.31 16.00
N LYS A 247 3.49 -4.59 16.24
CA LYS A 247 3.63 -5.59 15.16
C LYS A 247 2.24 -6.10 14.80
N LEU A 248 1.69 -5.60 13.71
CA LEU A 248 0.38 -6.03 13.22
C LEU A 248 0.49 -7.41 12.56
N PRO A 249 -0.45 -8.33 12.86
CA PRO A 249 -0.46 -9.64 12.19
C PRO A 249 -0.66 -9.46 10.68
N SER A 250 -0.08 -10.37 9.91
CA SER A 250 -0.35 -10.48 8.47
C SER A 250 -1.83 -10.80 8.25
N GLY A 251 -2.35 -10.45 7.10
CA GLY A 251 -3.67 -10.87 6.64
C GLY A 251 -3.75 -12.38 6.44
N LYS A 252 -4.69 -12.85 5.64
CA LYS A 252 -4.83 -14.29 5.37
C LYS A 252 -3.62 -14.80 4.59
N ASN A 253 -2.82 -15.64 5.22
CA ASN A 253 -1.69 -16.32 4.60
C ASN A 253 -2.17 -17.40 3.62
N ILE A 254 -1.26 -17.90 2.81
CA ILE A 254 -1.54 -19.05 1.92
C ILE A 254 -1.85 -20.27 2.79
N PRO A 255 -2.94 -21.01 2.50
CA PRO A 255 -3.24 -22.26 3.18
C PRO A 255 -2.09 -23.28 3.05
N LYS A 256 -1.82 -24.07 4.09
CA LYS A 256 -0.71 -25.03 4.09
C LYS A 256 -0.72 -25.98 2.89
N ASN A 257 -1.91 -26.44 2.48
CA ASN A 257 -2.10 -27.34 1.35
C ASN A 257 -1.93 -26.66 -0.04
N GLU A 258 -1.64 -25.36 -0.09
CA GLU A 258 -1.38 -24.61 -1.32
C GLU A 258 0.06 -24.07 -1.38
N LEU A 259 0.86 -24.23 -0.30
CA LEU A 259 2.23 -23.71 -0.22
C LEU A 259 3.14 -24.29 -1.31
N ASP A 260 3.06 -25.59 -1.60
CA ASP A 260 3.88 -26.24 -2.63
C ASP A 260 3.64 -25.61 -4.01
N ASN A 261 2.37 -25.33 -4.34
CA ASN A 261 2.02 -24.65 -5.59
C ASN A 261 2.53 -23.22 -5.62
N PHE A 262 2.51 -22.54 -4.48
CA PHE A 262 3.09 -21.21 -4.34
C PHE A 262 4.60 -21.23 -4.57
N TYR A 263 5.33 -22.16 -3.93
CA TYR A 263 6.79 -22.26 -4.09
C TYR A 263 7.20 -22.59 -5.54
N LYS A 264 6.50 -23.50 -6.19
CA LYS A 264 6.72 -23.78 -7.64
C LYS A 264 6.53 -22.51 -8.48
N LYS A 265 5.49 -21.72 -8.21
CA LYS A 265 5.28 -20.45 -8.90
C LYS A 265 6.36 -19.41 -8.60
N GLN A 266 6.82 -19.35 -7.35
CA GLN A 266 7.90 -18.49 -6.91
C GLN A 266 9.20 -18.80 -7.66
N GLU A 267 9.56 -20.07 -7.81
CA GLU A 267 10.72 -20.51 -8.57
C GLU A 267 10.65 -20.08 -10.05
N VAL A 268 9.49 -20.24 -10.68
CA VAL A 268 9.27 -19.79 -12.08
C VAL A 268 9.46 -18.27 -12.20
N ILE A 269 8.96 -17.49 -11.23
CA ILE A 269 9.13 -16.04 -11.21
C ILE A 269 10.60 -15.67 -11.00
N ASN A 270 11.29 -16.31 -10.06
CA ASN A 270 12.71 -16.07 -9.77
C ASN A 270 13.60 -16.39 -10.96
N SER A 271 13.35 -17.50 -11.65
CA SER A 271 14.08 -17.89 -12.86
C SER A 271 13.91 -16.87 -14.00
N LYS A 272 12.68 -16.32 -14.17
CA LYS A 272 12.42 -15.25 -15.13
C LYS A 272 13.18 -13.96 -14.78
N ILE A 273 13.17 -13.56 -13.51
CA ILE A 273 13.88 -12.37 -13.03
C ILE A 273 15.40 -12.53 -13.28
N TYR A 274 15.96 -13.69 -12.94
CA TYR A 274 17.36 -14.00 -13.15
C TYR A 274 17.75 -13.90 -14.63
N ALA A 275 16.98 -14.52 -15.51
CA ALA A 275 17.22 -14.49 -16.96
C ALA A 275 17.15 -13.04 -17.52
N MET A 276 16.18 -12.24 -17.06
CA MET A 276 16.03 -10.83 -17.48
C MET A 276 17.19 -9.96 -16.98
N ARG A 277 17.64 -10.14 -15.74
CA ARG A 277 18.78 -9.40 -15.19
C ARG A 277 20.07 -9.71 -15.96
N ASN A 278 20.30 -10.97 -16.31
CA ASN A 278 21.46 -11.36 -17.11
C ASN A 278 21.42 -10.78 -18.52
N LYS A 279 20.25 -10.75 -19.15
CA LYS A 279 20.07 -10.11 -20.47
C LYS A 279 20.39 -8.61 -20.44
N ILE A 280 19.95 -7.90 -19.40
CA ILE A 280 20.23 -6.48 -19.21
C ILE A 280 21.74 -6.28 -19.05
N LYS A 281 22.41 -7.03 -18.16
CA LYS A 281 23.86 -6.97 -17.97
C LYS A 281 24.63 -7.20 -19.25
N ASN A 282 24.28 -8.23 -20.02
CA ASN A 282 24.97 -8.57 -21.27
C ASN A 282 24.79 -7.45 -22.31
N ASN A 283 23.62 -6.81 -22.38
CA ASN A 283 23.40 -5.67 -23.28
C ASN A 283 24.21 -4.44 -22.85
N GLU A 284 24.30 -4.15 -21.54
CA GLU A 284 25.15 -3.06 -21.01
C GLU A 284 26.64 -3.32 -21.29
N PHE A 285 27.12 -4.55 -21.12
CA PHE A 285 28.51 -4.94 -21.45
C PHE A 285 28.80 -4.81 -22.96
N ALA A 286 27.85 -5.23 -23.82
CA ALA A 286 28.00 -5.07 -25.27
C ALA A 286 28.05 -3.61 -25.70
N TYR A 287 27.23 -2.76 -25.08
CA TYR A 287 27.21 -1.31 -25.33
C TYR A 287 28.53 -0.64 -24.92
N LEU A 288 29.03 -0.92 -23.70
CA LEU A 288 30.31 -0.38 -23.21
C LEU A 288 31.51 -0.84 -24.04
N LYS A 289 31.50 -2.12 -24.50
CA LYS A 289 32.55 -2.65 -25.37
C LYS A 289 32.58 -1.97 -26.75
N ASN A 290 31.44 -1.52 -27.24
CA ASN A 290 31.34 -0.76 -28.51
C ASN A 290 31.77 0.70 -28.36
N LEU A 291 31.51 1.34 -27.18
CA LEU A 291 31.99 2.70 -26.87
C LEU A 291 33.54 2.78 -26.75
N ASN A 292 34.18 1.73 -26.25
CA ASN A 292 35.66 1.67 -26.10
C ASN A 292 36.36 1.29 -27.38
N LYS A 293 35.69 1.09 -28.51
CA LYS A 293 36.28 0.77 -29.83
C LYS A 293 36.27 1.97 -30.80
N ASN A 294 35.66 3.09 -30.40
CA ASN A 294 35.67 4.36 -31.09
C ASN A 294 36.52 5.37 -30.28
#